data_12aa8a8692110190380b4ce82fd75284
#
_entry.id   12aa8a8692110190380b4ce82fd75284
#
_cell.length_a   1.000
_cell.length_b   1.000
_cell.length_c   1.000
_cell.angle_alpha   90.00
_cell.angle_beta   90.00
_cell.angle_gamma   90.00
#
_symmetry.space_group_name_H-M   'P 1'
#
loop_
_entity.id
_entity.type
_entity.pdbx_description
1 polymer ?
#
loop_
_entity_poly.entity_id
_entity_poly.type
_entity_poly.pdbx_seq_one_letter_code
_entity_poly.pdbx_strand_id
1 'polypeptide(L)'
;MKLAVLVDAENTPAKSFDFIAAQVQPLRDVGIFRLFGDFASPSLAAWRQVAARHGLEPILQGSGGKGKNSTDIAMVIHAMDILHSGVFDAICLVSTDRDFVGLARRLRAGGLQVFGIGRAGVENGLESVADRYFHLPSVMPSPTRSPVAPELPAFLGHIASEHGVNGWILLAEAANALKQASPGLAERYLGKGRFLKTLRAADLISERKSARGLEIRPRLVVVASKSVG
;
A
#
# COMPACT_ATOMS: atom_id res chain seq x y z
N MET A 1 8.29 -23.12 15.68
CA MET A 1 6.86 -23.03 15.30
C MET A 1 6.79 -22.35 13.95
N LYS A 2 6.20 -23.03 12.95
CA LYS A 2 6.16 -22.55 11.56
C LYS A 2 4.84 -21.83 11.26
N LEU A 3 4.95 -20.67 10.57
CA LEU A 3 3.83 -19.86 10.13
C LEU A 3 3.71 -19.92 8.60
N ALA A 4 2.50 -20.13 8.10
CA ALA A 4 2.16 -19.90 6.70
C ALA A 4 1.44 -18.56 6.55
N VAL A 5 1.83 -17.75 5.58
CA VAL A 5 1.20 -16.45 5.27
C VAL A 5 0.55 -16.53 3.90
N LEU A 6 -0.76 -16.32 3.84
CA LEU A 6 -1.55 -16.32 2.61
C LEU A 6 -2.16 -14.93 2.40
N VAL A 7 -1.83 -14.31 1.28
CA VAL A 7 -2.24 -12.94 0.96
C VAL A 7 -3.16 -12.93 -0.24
N ASP A 8 -4.36 -12.43 -0.05
CA ASP A 8 -5.27 -12.06 -1.12
C ASP A 8 -4.75 -10.75 -1.76
N ALA A 9 -4.01 -10.89 -2.86
CA ALA A 9 -3.35 -9.77 -3.53
C ALA A 9 -4.32 -8.86 -4.28
N GLU A 10 -5.52 -9.34 -4.62
CA GLU A 10 -6.54 -8.55 -5.31
C GLU A 10 -7.21 -7.57 -4.36
N ASN A 11 -7.43 -7.97 -3.10
CA ASN A 11 -8.07 -7.15 -2.06
C ASN A 11 -7.05 -6.45 -1.13
N THR A 12 -5.76 -6.78 -1.24
CA THR A 12 -4.70 -6.20 -0.41
C THR A 12 -3.71 -5.39 -1.27
N PRO A 13 -3.52 -4.09 -1.04
CA PRO A 13 -2.56 -3.31 -1.82
C PRO A 13 -1.11 -3.72 -1.54
N ALA A 14 -0.27 -3.82 -2.59
CA ALA A 14 1.13 -4.23 -2.46
C ALA A 14 1.99 -3.35 -1.53
N LYS A 15 1.62 -2.07 -1.37
CA LYS A 15 2.24 -1.15 -0.40
C LYS A 15 2.07 -1.59 1.06
N SER A 16 1.18 -2.55 1.33
CA SER A 16 0.96 -3.12 2.65
C SER A 16 2.02 -4.17 3.04
N PHE A 17 2.87 -4.59 2.10
CA PHE A 17 3.82 -5.67 2.32
C PHE A 17 4.74 -5.44 3.53
N ASP A 18 5.35 -4.26 3.63
CA ASP A 18 6.27 -3.95 4.74
C ASP A 18 5.57 -4.03 6.09
N PHE A 19 4.32 -3.57 6.17
CA PHE A 19 3.50 -3.70 7.37
C PHE A 19 3.21 -5.18 7.67
N ILE A 20 2.75 -5.94 6.67
CA ILE A 20 2.43 -7.36 6.82
C ILE A 20 3.68 -8.11 7.31
N ALA A 21 4.82 -7.92 6.67
CA ALA A 21 6.09 -8.55 7.06
C ALA A 21 6.48 -8.19 8.50
N ALA A 22 6.36 -6.93 8.89
CA ALA A 22 6.66 -6.46 10.25
C ALA A 22 5.75 -7.10 11.32
N GLN A 23 4.48 -7.43 10.97
CA GLN A 23 3.57 -8.10 11.90
C GLN A 23 3.82 -9.59 12.02
N VAL A 24 4.17 -10.27 10.92
CA VAL A 24 4.29 -11.73 10.92
C VAL A 24 5.67 -12.24 11.37
N GLN A 25 6.76 -11.52 11.05
CA GLN A 25 8.13 -11.92 11.42
C GLN A 25 8.33 -12.14 12.93
N PRO A 26 7.82 -11.28 13.85
CA PRO A 26 7.99 -11.48 15.28
C PRO A 26 7.13 -12.63 15.83
N LEU A 27 6.13 -13.09 15.09
CA LEU A 27 5.19 -14.09 15.59
C LEU A 27 5.78 -15.49 15.55
N ARG A 28 6.39 -15.85 14.43
CA ARG A 28 6.80 -17.22 14.13
C ARG A 28 7.86 -17.26 13.02
N ASP A 29 8.48 -18.40 12.83
CA ASP A 29 9.29 -18.69 11.65
C ASP A 29 8.38 -18.82 10.42
N VAL A 30 8.50 -17.88 9.49
CA VAL A 30 7.68 -17.85 8.27
C VAL A 30 8.22 -18.87 7.27
N GLY A 31 7.55 -20.01 7.19
CA GLY A 31 7.92 -21.10 6.28
C GLY A 31 7.36 -20.95 4.85
N ILE A 32 6.21 -20.28 4.72
CA ILE A 32 5.55 -20.00 3.44
C ILE A 32 5.01 -18.58 3.42
N PHE A 33 5.19 -17.89 2.30
CA PHE A 33 4.56 -16.60 2.03
C PHE A 33 4.02 -16.60 0.61
N ARG A 34 2.71 -16.84 0.45
CA ARG A 34 2.02 -16.99 -0.83
C ARG A 34 1.09 -15.80 -1.12
N LEU A 35 1.11 -15.39 -2.38
CA LEU A 35 0.26 -14.35 -2.90
C LEU A 35 -0.75 -14.97 -3.86
N PHE A 36 -2.03 -14.66 -3.70
CA PHE A 36 -3.12 -15.16 -4.53
C PHE A 36 -3.72 -14.03 -5.36
N GLY A 37 -3.90 -14.25 -6.67
CA GLY A 37 -4.47 -13.26 -7.58
C GLY A 37 -4.20 -13.56 -9.05
N ASP A 38 -4.86 -12.83 -9.94
CA ASP A 38 -4.55 -12.85 -11.37
C ASP A 38 -3.29 -12.01 -11.66
N PHE A 39 -2.13 -12.64 -11.51
CA PHE A 39 -0.84 -11.97 -11.75
C PHE A 39 -0.57 -11.64 -13.23
N ALA A 40 -1.41 -12.06 -14.18
CA ALA A 40 -1.39 -11.56 -15.55
C ALA A 40 -1.98 -10.15 -15.64
N SER A 41 -2.85 -9.79 -14.69
CA SER A 41 -3.49 -8.47 -14.65
C SER A 41 -2.48 -7.34 -14.37
N PRO A 42 -2.56 -6.20 -15.10
CA PRO A 42 -1.77 -5.00 -14.81
C PRO A 42 -1.98 -4.46 -13.39
N SER A 43 -3.15 -4.69 -12.79
CA SER A 43 -3.47 -4.24 -11.42
C SER A 43 -2.52 -4.81 -10.36
N LEU A 44 -2.01 -6.02 -10.58
CA LEU A 44 -1.08 -6.70 -9.68
C LEU A 44 0.40 -6.48 -10.02
N ALA A 45 0.73 -5.54 -10.92
CA ALA A 45 2.12 -5.24 -11.29
C ALA A 45 3.00 -4.89 -10.07
N ALA A 46 2.46 -4.16 -9.10
CA ALA A 46 3.17 -3.81 -7.87
C ALA A 46 3.47 -5.05 -7.00
N TRP A 47 2.52 -5.99 -6.90
CA TRP A 47 2.75 -7.26 -6.21
C TRP A 47 3.78 -8.14 -6.90
N ARG A 48 3.83 -8.17 -8.25
CA ARG A 48 4.90 -8.89 -8.97
C ARG A 48 6.29 -8.35 -8.62
N GLN A 49 6.43 -7.03 -8.50
CA GLN A 49 7.70 -6.40 -8.09
C GLN A 49 8.09 -6.76 -6.65
N VAL A 50 7.12 -6.75 -5.74
CA VAL A 50 7.33 -7.16 -4.34
C VAL A 50 7.73 -8.63 -4.27
N ALA A 51 7.01 -9.51 -4.99
CA ALA A 51 7.29 -10.94 -5.03
C ALA A 51 8.72 -11.22 -5.53
N ALA A 52 9.13 -10.60 -6.64
CA ALA A 52 10.47 -10.76 -7.20
C ALA A 52 11.57 -10.26 -6.24
N ARG A 53 11.33 -9.14 -5.54
CA ARG A 53 12.30 -8.55 -4.61
C ARG A 53 12.51 -9.37 -3.34
N HIS A 54 11.44 -9.98 -2.82
CA HIS A 54 11.42 -10.63 -1.51
C HIS A 54 11.32 -12.16 -1.59
N GLY A 55 11.37 -12.75 -2.80
CA GLY A 55 11.29 -14.20 -2.99
C GLY A 55 9.94 -14.79 -2.55
N LEU A 56 8.84 -14.04 -2.73
CA LEU A 56 7.51 -14.52 -2.39
C LEU A 56 6.98 -15.43 -3.49
N GLU A 57 6.06 -16.33 -3.15
CA GLU A 57 5.47 -17.30 -4.06
C GLU A 57 4.11 -16.83 -4.60
N PRO A 58 4.04 -16.26 -5.83
CA PRO A 58 2.77 -15.93 -6.46
C PRO A 58 2.10 -17.21 -6.96
N ILE A 59 0.89 -17.45 -6.51
CA ILE A 59 0.04 -18.56 -7.01
C ILE A 59 -0.78 -18.03 -8.17
N LEU A 60 -0.37 -18.45 -9.37
CA LEU A 60 -1.03 -18.05 -10.61
C LEU A 60 -2.39 -18.75 -10.72
N GLN A 61 -3.46 -18.00 -10.64
CA GLN A 61 -4.78 -18.46 -11.02
C GLN A 61 -5.18 -17.73 -12.30
N GLY A 62 -5.34 -18.49 -13.37
CA GLY A 62 -5.93 -17.96 -14.58
C GLY A 62 -7.35 -17.49 -14.28
N SER A 63 -7.66 -16.23 -14.59
CA SER A 63 -9.02 -15.73 -14.49
C SER A 63 -9.93 -16.55 -15.41
N GLY A 64 -10.71 -17.45 -14.85
CA GLY A 64 -11.73 -18.21 -15.58
C GLY A 64 -12.87 -17.33 -16.13
N GLY A 65 -12.62 -16.02 -16.35
CA GLY A 65 -13.55 -14.97 -16.75
C GLY A 65 -13.93 -14.04 -15.59
N LYS A 66 -14.32 -12.80 -15.92
CA LYS A 66 -14.76 -11.79 -14.94
C LYS A 66 -15.83 -12.36 -14.00
N GLY A 67 -15.64 -12.22 -12.71
CA GLY A 67 -16.62 -12.55 -11.66
C GLY A 67 -16.57 -13.99 -11.15
N LYS A 68 -15.48 -14.73 -11.32
CA LYS A 68 -15.30 -16.04 -10.70
C LYS A 68 -14.35 -15.96 -9.53
N ASN A 69 -14.76 -16.54 -8.39
CA ASN A 69 -13.99 -16.62 -7.11
C ASN A 69 -12.81 -17.62 -7.22
N SER A 70 -12.12 -17.67 -8.36
CA SER A 70 -11.03 -18.63 -8.58
C SER A 70 -9.85 -18.40 -7.67
N THR A 71 -9.56 -17.15 -7.37
CA THR A 71 -8.49 -16.73 -6.43
C THR A 71 -8.83 -17.15 -5.00
N ASP A 72 -10.07 -16.92 -4.56
CA ASP A 72 -10.54 -17.27 -3.23
C ASP A 72 -10.54 -18.79 -3.05
N ILE A 73 -11.03 -19.53 -4.03
CA ILE A 73 -11.01 -21.00 -4.04
C ILE A 73 -9.59 -21.54 -3.95
N ALA A 74 -8.64 -20.95 -4.71
CA ALA A 74 -7.26 -21.36 -4.62
C ALA A 74 -6.67 -21.10 -3.23
N MET A 75 -6.94 -19.95 -2.64
CA MET A 75 -6.49 -19.63 -1.29
C MET A 75 -7.07 -20.60 -0.26
N VAL A 76 -8.36 -20.98 -0.39
CA VAL A 76 -9.00 -21.99 0.47
C VAL A 76 -8.32 -23.35 0.32
N ILE A 77 -8.07 -23.83 -0.92
CA ILE A 77 -7.41 -25.12 -1.17
C ILE A 77 -6.03 -25.13 -0.51
N HIS A 78 -5.20 -24.10 -0.76
CA HIS A 78 -3.87 -24.02 -0.18
C HIS A 78 -3.89 -23.94 1.35
N ALA A 79 -4.85 -23.23 1.94
CA ALA A 79 -5.01 -23.17 3.38
C ALA A 79 -5.37 -24.55 3.98
N MET A 80 -6.23 -25.31 3.31
CA MET A 80 -6.58 -26.67 3.71
C MET A 80 -5.42 -27.65 3.53
N ASP A 81 -4.62 -27.53 2.47
CA ASP A 81 -3.40 -28.32 2.30
C ASP A 81 -2.39 -28.06 3.43
N ILE A 82 -2.23 -26.78 3.83
CA ILE A 82 -1.40 -26.38 4.96
C ILE A 82 -1.89 -27.04 6.26
N LEU A 83 -3.21 -27.00 6.52
CA LEU A 83 -3.80 -27.66 7.67
C LEU A 83 -3.50 -29.15 7.69
N HIS A 84 -3.72 -29.84 6.56
CA HIS A 84 -3.56 -31.30 6.49
C HIS A 84 -2.09 -31.76 6.44
N SER A 85 -1.16 -30.87 6.08
CA SER A 85 0.26 -31.19 6.07
C SER A 85 0.83 -31.50 7.46
N GLY A 86 0.22 -30.95 8.51
CA GLY A 86 0.71 -31.06 9.89
C GLY A 86 2.08 -30.40 10.14
N VAL A 87 2.59 -29.64 9.16
CA VAL A 87 3.93 -29.02 9.23
C VAL A 87 3.88 -27.64 9.88
N PHE A 88 2.74 -26.97 9.81
CA PHE A 88 2.55 -25.61 10.30
C PHE A 88 1.76 -25.58 11.60
N ASP A 89 2.16 -24.70 12.49
CA ASP A 89 1.49 -24.49 13.77
C ASP A 89 0.50 -23.30 13.69
N ALA A 90 0.70 -22.43 12.71
CA ALA A 90 -0.09 -21.22 12.55
C ALA A 90 -0.25 -20.82 11.07
N ILE A 91 -1.31 -20.07 10.81
CA ILE A 91 -1.59 -19.47 9.51
C ILE A 91 -2.03 -18.02 9.67
N CYS A 92 -1.53 -17.15 8.80
CA CYS A 92 -1.95 -15.76 8.70
C CYS A 92 -2.74 -15.55 7.40
N LEU A 93 -3.99 -15.16 7.53
CA LEU A 93 -4.86 -14.78 6.41
C LEU A 93 -4.86 -13.26 6.26
N VAL A 94 -4.43 -12.78 5.10
CA VAL A 94 -4.38 -11.34 4.79
C VAL A 94 -5.43 -11.04 3.74
N SER A 95 -6.60 -10.62 4.19
CA SER A 95 -7.73 -10.22 3.33
C SER A 95 -8.75 -9.39 4.11
N THR A 96 -9.55 -8.62 3.38
CA THR A 96 -10.73 -7.92 3.90
C THR A 96 -12.05 -8.62 3.54
N ASP A 97 -11.97 -9.78 2.91
CA ASP A 97 -13.16 -10.51 2.46
C ASP A 97 -13.78 -11.32 3.60
N ARG A 98 -15.12 -11.22 3.72
CA ARG A 98 -15.91 -11.96 4.70
C ARG A 98 -15.99 -13.45 4.42
N ASP A 99 -15.80 -13.85 3.17
CA ASP A 99 -15.93 -15.24 2.74
C ASP A 99 -14.87 -16.13 3.41
N PHE A 100 -13.76 -15.56 3.87
CA PHE A 100 -12.72 -16.29 4.60
C PHE A 100 -13.03 -16.56 6.08
N VAL A 101 -14.14 -16.08 6.64
CA VAL A 101 -14.53 -16.34 8.04
C VAL A 101 -14.77 -17.83 8.28
N GLY A 102 -15.45 -18.50 7.33
CA GLY A 102 -15.70 -19.94 7.38
C GLY A 102 -14.39 -20.73 7.36
N LEU A 103 -13.45 -20.32 6.51
CA LEU A 103 -12.12 -20.90 6.42
C LEU A 103 -11.37 -20.75 7.75
N ALA A 104 -11.32 -19.54 8.32
CA ALA A 104 -10.63 -19.27 9.58
C ALA A 104 -11.15 -20.15 10.72
N ARG A 105 -12.48 -20.31 10.84
CA ARG A 105 -13.10 -21.21 11.82
C ARG A 105 -12.67 -22.66 11.60
N ARG A 106 -12.64 -23.13 10.35
CA ARG A 106 -12.23 -24.50 10.02
C ARG A 106 -10.77 -24.76 10.35
N LEU A 107 -9.88 -23.80 10.06
CA LEU A 107 -8.45 -23.90 10.36
C LEU A 107 -8.20 -23.96 11.88
N ARG A 108 -8.87 -23.12 12.66
CA ARG A 108 -8.81 -23.18 14.15
C ARG A 108 -9.35 -24.51 14.70
N ALA A 109 -10.48 -24.97 14.20
CA ALA A 109 -11.04 -26.26 14.58
C ALA A 109 -10.10 -27.43 14.24
N GLY A 110 -9.23 -27.27 13.24
CA GLY A 110 -8.20 -28.21 12.86
C GLY A 110 -6.89 -28.09 13.66
N GLY A 111 -6.82 -27.16 14.62
CA GLY A 111 -5.68 -27.01 15.53
C GLY A 111 -4.66 -25.95 15.14
N LEU A 112 -4.83 -25.24 14.02
CA LEU A 112 -3.96 -24.14 13.69
C LEU A 112 -4.29 -22.86 14.48
N GLN A 113 -3.27 -22.15 14.92
CA GLN A 113 -3.43 -20.78 15.38
C GLN A 113 -3.67 -19.87 14.18
N VAL A 114 -4.75 -19.09 14.18
CA VAL A 114 -5.13 -18.22 13.04
C VAL A 114 -4.87 -16.77 13.37
N PHE A 115 -4.03 -16.14 12.57
CA PHE A 115 -3.83 -14.69 12.55
C PHE A 115 -4.60 -14.07 11.39
N GLY A 116 -5.12 -12.87 11.58
CA GLY A 116 -5.78 -12.09 10.53
C GLY A 116 -5.08 -10.75 10.32
N ILE A 117 -5.02 -10.29 9.08
CA ILE A 117 -4.60 -8.94 8.73
C ILE A 117 -5.59 -8.37 7.73
N GLY A 118 -6.19 -7.22 8.03
CA GLY A 118 -7.13 -6.55 7.12
C GLY A 118 -7.36 -5.10 7.50
N ARG A 119 -8.21 -4.41 6.74
CA ARG A 119 -8.47 -2.98 6.94
C ARG A 119 -9.24 -2.74 8.24
N ALA A 120 -8.87 -1.68 8.96
CA ALA A 120 -9.66 -1.17 10.07
C ALA A 120 -11.04 -0.67 9.60
N GLY A 121 -12.07 -0.86 10.43
CA GLY A 121 -13.42 -0.36 10.17
C GLY A 121 -14.20 -1.14 9.09
N VAL A 122 -13.67 -2.24 8.58
CA VAL A 122 -14.40 -3.17 7.72
C VAL A 122 -14.85 -4.34 8.59
N GLU A 123 -16.16 -4.47 8.79
CA GLU A 123 -16.74 -5.63 9.47
C GLU A 123 -16.63 -6.87 8.59
N ASN A 124 -15.43 -7.44 8.47
CA ASN A 124 -15.21 -8.66 7.68
C ASN A 124 -15.44 -9.95 8.45
N GLY A 125 -15.66 -9.86 9.76
CA GLY A 125 -15.87 -11.02 10.62
C GLY A 125 -14.61 -11.85 10.92
N LEU A 126 -13.52 -11.70 10.14
CA LEU A 126 -12.27 -12.40 10.35
C LEU A 126 -11.63 -12.04 11.70
N GLU A 127 -11.76 -10.76 12.12
CA GLU A 127 -11.31 -10.29 13.42
C GLU A 127 -11.95 -11.03 14.58
N SER A 128 -13.25 -11.37 14.48
CA SER A 128 -13.98 -12.06 15.56
C SER A 128 -13.61 -13.52 15.71
N VAL A 129 -12.96 -14.14 14.71
CA VAL A 129 -12.62 -15.56 14.70
C VAL A 129 -11.13 -15.83 14.72
N ALA A 130 -10.28 -14.85 14.42
CA ALA A 130 -8.83 -14.98 14.51
C ALA A 130 -8.35 -14.95 15.96
N ASP A 131 -7.27 -15.66 16.27
CA ASP A 131 -6.63 -15.61 17.61
C ASP A 131 -5.95 -14.28 17.86
N ARG A 132 -5.46 -13.63 16.79
CA ARG A 132 -5.01 -12.23 16.76
C ARG A 132 -5.33 -11.60 15.42
N TYR A 133 -5.70 -10.33 15.46
CA TYR A 133 -5.98 -9.56 14.26
C TYR A 133 -5.18 -8.26 14.25
N PHE A 134 -4.63 -7.92 13.09
CA PHE A 134 -3.85 -6.70 12.89
C PHE A 134 -4.55 -5.82 11.86
N HIS A 135 -4.81 -4.59 12.23
CA HIS A 135 -5.43 -3.64 11.33
C HIS A 135 -4.38 -3.01 10.41
N LEU A 136 -4.58 -3.19 9.10
CA LEU A 136 -3.86 -2.40 8.11
C LEU A 136 -4.15 -0.91 8.36
N PRO A 137 -3.13 -0.07 8.48
CA PRO A 137 -3.32 1.35 8.68
C PRO A 137 -4.20 1.94 7.57
N SER A 138 -5.18 2.76 7.93
CA SER A 138 -6.07 3.46 6.97
C SER A 138 -5.27 4.37 6.04
N VAL A 139 -4.20 4.94 6.56
CA VAL A 139 -3.12 5.59 5.80
C VAL A 139 -1.91 4.69 5.96
N MET A 140 -1.66 3.84 4.95
CA MET A 140 -0.38 3.13 4.89
C MET A 140 0.72 4.18 4.97
N PRO A 141 1.69 4.08 5.90
CA PRO A 141 2.90 4.87 5.77
C PRO A 141 3.41 4.56 4.36
N SER A 142 3.45 5.57 3.50
CA SER A 142 4.10 5.42 2.20
C SER A 142 5.45 4.78 2.46
N PRO A 143 5.84 3.69 1.71
CA PRO A 143 7.17 3.14 1.83
C PRO A 143 8.12 4.32 1.72
N THR A 144 8.86 4.57 2.80
CA THR A 144 9.72 5.75 3.02
C THR A 144 9.58 6.74 1.88
N ARG A 145 8.79 7.81 2.11
CA ARG A 145 8.70 8.93 1.17
C ARG A 145 10.10 9.03 0.56
N SER A 146 10.25 8.75 -0.74
CA SER A 146 11.47 9.23 -1.41
C SER A 146 11.53 10.69 -0.99
N PRO A 147 12.49 11.10 -0.17
CA PRO A 147 12.41 12.39 0.48
C PRO A 147 12.20 13.39 -0.64
N VAL A 148 11.04 14.06 -0.63
CA VAL A 148 10.83 15.17 -1.55
C VAL A 148 12.01 16.05 -1.26
N ALA A 149 12.83 16.31 -2.28
CA ALA A 149 14.02 17.11 -2.09
C ALA A 149 13.63 18.36 -1.32
N PRO A 150 14.29 18.69 -0.21
CA PRO A 150 13.88 19.77 0.69
C PRO A 150 13.74 21.11 -0.04
N GLU A 151 14.36 21.21 -1.21
CA GLU A 151 14.27 22.36 -2.09
C GLU A 151 12.89 22.53 -2.76
N LEU A 152 12.12 21.45 -2.97
CA LEU A 152 10.83 21.53 -3.65
C LEU A 152 9.76 22.30 -2.85
N PRO A 153 9.55 22.02 -1.53
CA PRO A 153 8.62 22.83 -0.72
C PRO A 153 9.03 24.29 -0.64
N ALA A 154 10.33 24.58 -0.47
CA ALA A 154 10.86 25.95 -0.43
C ALA A 154 10.63 26.67 -1.75
N PHE A 155 10.90 26.01 -2.88
CA PHE A 155 10.64 26.52 -4.20
C PHE A 155 9.15 26.82 -4.43
N LEU A 156 8.26 25.91 -4.09
CA LEU A 156 6.81 26.12 -4.22
C LEU A 156 6.33 27.30 -3.39
N GLY A 157 6.84 27.48 -2.18
CA GLY A 157 6.55 28.62 -1.32
C GLY A 157 6.99 29.92 -1.97
N HIS A 158 8.19 29.96 -2.51
CA HIS A 158 8.76 31.14 -3.19
C HIS A 158 7.93 31.55 -4.43
N ILE A 159 7.67 30.64 -5.36
CA ILE A 159 6.91 30.97 -6.56
C ILE A 159 5.45 31.33 -6.26
N ALA A 160 4.83 30.75 -5.24
CA ALA A 160 3.48 31.12 -4.86
C ALA A 160 3.42 32.51 -4.22
N SER A 161 4.49 32.97 -3.58
CA SER A 161 4.59 34.34 -3.05
C SER A 161 4.89 35.37 -4.15
N GLU A 162 5.69 35.04 -5.16
CA GLU A 162 6.06 35.93 -6.25
C GLU A 162 4.99 36.04 -7.34
N HIS A 163 4.42 34.94 -7.76
CA HIS A 163 3.53 34.85 -8.92
C HIS A 163 2.08 34.47 -8.55
N GLY A 164 1.83 34.14 -7.30
CA GLY A 164 0.51 33.72 -6.84
C GLY A 164 -0.41 34.85 -6.43
N VAL A 165 -1.72 34.68 -6.61
CA VAL A 165 -2.75 35.56 -6.06
C VAL A 165 -3.21 34.99 -4.72
N ASN A 166 -2.94 35.70 -3.63
CA ASN A 166 -3.22 35.24 -2.27
C ASN A 166 -2.59 33.86 -1.95
N GLY A 167 -1.39 33.60 -2.51
CA GLY A 167 -0.67 32.34 -2.35
C GLY A 167 -1.19 31.17 -3.21
N TRP A 168 -2.13 31.42 -4.12
CA TRP A 168 -2.61 30.45 -5.10
C TRP A 168 -1.93 30.67 -6.44
N ILE A 169 -1.41 29.60 -7.05
CA ILE A 169 -0.77 29.61 -8.37
C ILE A 169 -1.34 28.47 -9.22
N LEU A 170 -1.44 28.67 -10.53
CA LEU A 170 -1.82 27.58 -11.43
C LEU A 170 -0.77 26.45 -11.40
N LEU A 171 -1.22 25.22 -11.34
CA LEU A 171 -0.34 24.04 -11.38
C LEU A 171 0.59 24.06 -12.60
N ALA A 172 0.10 24.52 -13.75
CA ALA A 172 0.88 24.65 -14.98
C ALA A 172 1.98 25.71 -14.86
N GLU A 173 1.68 26.86 -14.22
CA GLU A 173 2.65 27.93 -13.96
C GLU A 173 3.74 27.45 -13.02
N ALA A 174 3.37 26.74 -11.92
CA ALA A 174 4.31 26.13 -10.99
C ALA A 174 5.24 25.11 -11.69
N ALA A 175 4.69 24.29 -12.58
CA ALA A 175 5.48 23.32 -13.34
C ALA A 175 6.45 24.00 -14.32
N ASN A 176 6.02 25.08 -14.98
CA ASN A 176 6.88 25.82 -15.90
C ASN A 176 8.00 26.58 -15.16
N ALA A 177 7.67 27.21 -14.02
CA ALA A 177 8.68 27.85 -13.17
C ALA A 177 9.72 26.82 -12.68
N LEU A 178 9.30 25.61 -12.31
CA LEU A 178 10.22 24.54 -11.92
C LEU A 178 11.17 24.12 -13.04
N LYS A 179 10.70 24.07 -14.29
CA LYS A 179 11.55 23.78 -15.46
C LYS A 179 12.63 24.83 -15.68
N GLN A 180 12.28 26.10 -15.46
CA GLN A 180 13.19 27.21 -15.69
C GLN A 180 14.21 27.38 -14.56
N ALA A 181 13.75 27.29 -13.31
CA ALA A 181 14.59 27.55 -12.14
C ALA A 181 15.44 26.34 -11.71
N SER A 182 14.95 25.13 -11.91
CA SER A 182 15.65 23.90 -11.45
C SER A 182 15.41 22.71 -12.39
N PRO A 183 16.18 22.60 -13.49
CA PRO A 183 16.06 21.50 -14.45
C PRO A 183 16.15 20.11 -13.79
N GLY A 184 17.02 19.94 -12.80
CA GLY A 184 17.17 18.66 -12.07
C GLY A 184 15.94 18.27 -11.26
N LEU A 185 15.29 19.22 -10.59
CA LEU A 185 14.00 18.97 -9.91
C LEU A 185 12.88 18.75 -10.93
N ALA A 186 12.91 19.48 -12.06
CA ALA A 186 11.94 19.30 -13.11
C ALA A 186 12.00 17.89 -13.71
N GLU A 187 13.16 17.36 -14.03
CA GLU A 187 13.36 15.98 -14.51
C GLU A 187 12.84 14.96 -13.50
N ARG A 188 13.09 15.18 -12.24
CA ARG A 188 12.68 14.29 -11.15
C ARG A 188 11.16 14.27 -10.92
N TYR A 189 10.49 15.43 -11.01
CA TYR A 189 9.11 15.57 -10.57
C TYR A 189 8.09 15.84 -11.70
N LEU A 190 8.50 16.36 -12.86
CA LEU A 190 7.60 16.60 -13.98
C LEU A 190 7.45 15.38 -14.91
N GLY A 191 6.28 15.22 -15.52
CA GLY A 191 5.94 14.17 -16.47
C GLY A 191 4.55 13.58 -16.18
N LYS A 192 3.80 13.21 -17.22
CA LYS A 192 2.45 12.56 -17.25
C LYS A 192 1.70 12.51 -15.90
N GLY A 193 1.36 13.67 -15.34
CA GLY A 193 0.63 13.79 -14.06
C GLY A 193 1.45 13.51 -12.79
N ARG A 194 2.76 13.23 -12.90
CA ARG A 194 3.62 12.89 -11.75
C ARG A 194 3.73 14.04 -10.76
N PHE A 195 3.83 15.28 -11.24
CA PHE A 195 4.01 16.45 -10.38
C PHE A 195 2.88 16.61 -9.37
N LEU A 196 1.63 16.70 -9.82
CA LEU A 196 0.47 16.80 -8.96
C LEU A 196 0.36 15.59 -8.02
N LYS A 197 0.61 14.37 -8.54
CA LYS A 197 0.58 13.15 -7.73
C LYS A 197 1.62 13.19 -6.61
N THR A 198 2.82 13.69 -6.88
CA THR A 198 3.88 13.86 -5.87
C THR A 198 3.49 14.88 -4.81
N LEU A 199 2.96 16.05 -5.23
CA LEU A 199 2.55 17.11 -4.32
C LEU A 199 1.42 16.65 -3.37
N ARG A 200 0.45 15.90 -3.90
CA ARG A 200 -0.63 15.28 -3.11
C ARG A 200 -0.11 14.24 -2.12
N ALA A 201 0.71 13.32 -2.61
CA ALA A 201 1.26 12.24 -1.78
C ALA A 201 2.14 12.76 -0.64
N ALA A 202 2.78 13.90 -0.85
CA ALA A 202 3.63 14.56 0.16
C ALA A 202 2.85 15.54 1.07
N ASP A 203 1.56 15.74 0.82
CA ASP A 203 0.70 16.71 1.53
C ASP A 203 1.24 18.15 1.50
N LEU A 204 1.86 18.51 0.39
CA LEU A 204 2.55 19.81 0.23
C LEU A 204 1.64 20.95 -0.18
N ILE A 205 0.41 20.66 -0.62
CA ILE A 205 -0.47 21.63 -1.25
C ILE A 205 -1.92 21.50 -0.80
N SER A 206 -2.65 22.61 -0.88
CA SER A 206 -4.10 22.67 -1.00
C SER A 206 -4.46 22.92 -2.47
N GLU A 207 -5.64 22.48 -2.89
CA GLU A 207 -6.07 22.55 -4.29
C GLU A 207 -7.43 23.22 -4.40
N ARG A 208 -7.66 23.93 -5.50
CA ARG A 208 -8.97 24.40 -5.93
C ARG A 208 -9.07 24.44 -7.46
N LYS A 209 -10.28 24.30 -7.98
CA LYS A 209 -10.55 24.57 -9.41
C LYS A 209 -11.00 26.01 -9.56
N SER A 210 -10.42 26.73 -10.54
CA SER A 210 -10.83 28.06 -10.94
C SER A 210 -11.20 28.07 -12.42
N ALA A 211 -11.71 29.18 -12.92
CA ALA A 211 -11.96 29.38 -14.35
C ALA A 211 -10.67 29.28 -15.19
N ARG A 212 -9.49 29.52 -14.60
CA ARG A 212 -8.17 29.44 -15.23
C ARG A 212 -7.57 28.02 -15.22
N GLY A 213 -8.14 27.09 -14.43
CA GLY A 213 -7.66 25.73 -14.31
C GLY A 213 -7.47 25.26 -12.87
N LEU A 214 -6.62 24.26 -12.67
CA LEU A 214 -6.28 23.75 -11.34
C LEU A 214 -5.24 24.65 -10.68
N GLU A 215 -5.61 25.25 -9.57
CA GLU A 215 -4.73 26.06 -8.74
C GLU A 215 -4.30 25.31 -7.50
N ILE A 216 -3.05 25.52 -7.11
CA ILE A 216 -2.45 24.94 -5.91
C ILE A 216 -1.96 26.06 -4.98
N ARG A 217 -2.01 25.80 -3.68
CA ARG A 217 -1.45 26.65 -2.64
C ARG A 217 -0.53 25.81 -1.77
N PRO A 218 0.78 26.11 -1.69
CA PRO A 218 1.72 25.40 -0.83
C PRO A 218 1.29 25.46 0.64
N ARG A 219 1.41 24.34 1.32
CA ARG A 219 1.29 24.28 2.77
C ARG A 219 2.66 24.56 3.36
N LEU A 220 2.76 25.50 4.28
CA LEU A 220 4.00 25.78 5.00
C LEU A 220 4.42 24.54 5.78
N VAL A 221 5.46 23.86 5.32
CA VAL A 221 6.15 22.86 6.12
C VAL A 221 7.07 23.63 7.05
N VAL A 222 6.70 23.75 8.31
CA VAL A 222 7.61 24.24 9.34
C VAL A 222 8.72 23.20 9.47
N VAL A 223 9.85 23.45 8.82
CA VAL A 223 11.07 22.70 9.08
C VAL A 223 11.53 23.10 10.48
N ALA A 224 11.29 22.25 11.47
CA ALA A 224 11.88 22.44 12.79
C ALA A 224 13.42 22.44 12.62
N SER A 225 14.00 23.61 12.66
CA SER A 225 15.44 23.78 12.75
C SER A 225 15.88 23.14 14.07
N LYS A 226 16.56 21.98 13.99
CA LYS A 226 17.35 21.51 15.13
C LYS A 226 18.43 22.55 15.34
N SER A 227 18.27 23.40 16.35
CA SER A 227 19.36 24.16 16.93
C SER A 227 20.39 23.15 17.46
N VAL A 228 21.54 23.13 16.80
CA VAL A 228 22.75 22.52 17.36
C VAL A 228 23.18 23.44 18.50
N GLY A 229 23.08 22.93 19.72
CA GLY A 229 23.74 23.47 20.91
C GLY A 229 24.79 22.45 21.34
#